data_ed480d0df5d85368b90953b1804c49de
#
_entry.id   ed480d0df5d85368b90953b1804c49de
#
_cell.length_a   1.000
_cell.length_b   1.000
_cell.length_c   1.000
_cell.angle_alpha   90.00
_cell.angle_beta   90.00
_cell.angle_gamma   90.00
#
_symmetry.space_group_name_H-M   'P 1'
#
loop_
_entity.id
_entity.type
_entity.pdbx_description
1 polymer ?
#
loop_
_entity_poly.entity_id
_entity_poly.type
_entity_poly.pdbx_seq_one_letter_code
_entity_poly.pdbx_strand_id
1 'polypeptide(L)'
;MIRQLIHLGFIQQVLGEFNSATLQLTESARPVLKGEVPLELAMPRISSINKIVHTSHKNTVANYDKDLFARLRFLRKQLADKENIPPYIVFNDATLQEMAQYMPTSNIEMLQINGVGAIKLERFGQPFMALIREHKAILEKSEKE
;
A
#
# COMPACT_ATOMS: atom_id res chain seq x y z
N MET A 1 -8.19 -0.36 19.95
CA MET A 1 -9.47 0.35 20.21
C MET A 1 -10.71 -0.51 19.95
N ILE A 2 -10.97 -1.02 18.74
CA ILE A 2 -12.19 -1.81 18.43
C ILE A 2 -12.37 -3.01 19.38
N ARG A 3 -11.31 -3.76 19.68
CA ARG A 3 -11.37 -4.91 20.63
C ARG A 3 -11.80 -4.50 22.05
N GLN A 4 -11.42 -3.33 22.52
CA GLN A 4 -11.84 -2.81 23.83
C GLN A 4 -13.32 -2.48 23.83
N LEU A 5 -13.85 -1.90 22.74
CA LEU A 5 -15.27 -1.60 22.62
C LEU A 5 -16.14 -2.88 22.56
N ILE A 6 -15.60 -3.95 21.97
CA ILE A 6 -16.24 -5.28 21.99
C ILE A 6 -16.22 -5.85 23.41
N HIS A 7 -15.08 -5.75 24.09
CA HIS A 7 -14.93 -6.27 25.48
C HIS A 7 -15.80 -5.52 26.48
N LEU A 8 -15.98 -4.21 26.29
CA LEU A 8 -16.88 -3.38 27.10
C LEU A 8 -18.36 -3.56 26.72
N GLY A 9 -18.67 -4.38 25.72
CA GLY A 9 -20.03 -4.68 25.30
C GLY A 9 -20.73 -3.56 24.51
N PHE A 10 -20.01 -2.56 24.04
CA PHE A 10 -20.58 -1.48 23.21
C PHE A 10 -20.74 -1.85 21.75
N ILE A 11 -19.95 -2.82 21.27
CA ILE A 11 -20.00 -3.35 19.91
C ILE A 11 -20.01 -4.87 19.98
N GLN A 12 -20.87 -5.49 19.19
CA GLN A 12 -20.88 -6.94 18.99
C GLN A 12 -20.57 -7.30 17.55
N GLN A 13 -19.89 -8.43 17.39
CA GLN A 13 -19.63 -8.99 16.08
C GLN A 13 -20.77 -9.96 15.73
N VAL A 14 -21.42 -9.72 14.62
CA VAL A 14 -22.49 -10.59 14.10
C VAL A 14 -22.03 -11.20 12.80
N LEU A 15 -22.16 -12.51 12.69
CA LEU A 15 -21.91 -13.24 11.45
C LEU A 15 -23.13 -13.06 10.55
N GLY A 16 -22.95 -12.37 9.43
CA GLY A 16 -23.97 -12.26 8.40
C GLY A 16 -24.00 -13.48 7.49
N GLU A 17 -24.99 -13.52 6.62
CA GLU A 17 -25.05 -14.47 5.52
C GLU A 17 -23.77 -14.35 4.69
N PHE A 18 -23.23 -15.46 4.19
CA PHE A 18 -21.93 -15.55 3.47
C PHE A 18 -20.68 -15.41 4.35
N ASN A 19 -20.76 -15.77 5.65
CA ASN A 19 -19.59 -15.77 6.55
C ASN A 19 -18.89 -14.39 6.67
N SER A 20 -19.60 -13.30 6.39
CA SER A 20 -19.12 -11.94 6.57
C SER A 20 -19.33 -11.49 8.01
N ALA A 21 -18.26 -11.11 8.69
CA ALA A 21 -18.33 -10.57 10.05
C ALA A 21 -18.67 -9.06 9.98
N THR A 22 -19.82 -8.68 10.52
CA THR A 22 -20.24 -7.28 10.66
C THR A 22 -20.19 -6.85 12.11
N LEU A 23 -19.90 -5.57 12.35
CA LEU A 23 -19.92 -4.98 13.69
C LEU A 23 -21.23 -4.22 13.87
N GLN A 24 -21.93 -4.51 14.96
CA GLN A 24 -23.15 -3.81 15.35
C GLN A 24 -22.99 -3.13 16.70
N LEU A 25 -23.55 -1.94 16.83
CA LEU A 25 -23.66 -1.23 18.10
C LEU A 25 -24.71 -1.89 18.98
N THR A 26 -24.39 -2.10 20.25
CA THR A 26 -25.34 -2.59 21.24
C THR A 26 -26.13 -1.45 21.87
N GLU A 27 -27.24 -1.76 22.54
CA GLU A 27 -28.01 -0.78 23.29
C GLU A 27 -27.17 -0.06 24.36
N SER A 28 -26.18 -0.74 24.95
CA SER A 28 -25.25 -0.19 25.91
C SER A 28 -24.35 0.93 25.36
N ALA A 29 -24.20 1.03 24.03
CA ALA A 29 -23.45 2.10 23.39
C ALA A 29 -24.22 3.43 23.32
N ARG A 30 -25.56 3.42 23.45
CA ARG A 30 -26.41 4.62 23.31
C ARG A 30 -26.08 5.74 24.31
N PRO A 31 -25.91 5.49 25.64
CA PRO A 31 -25.57 6.54 26.59
C PRO A 31 -24.18 7.16 26.31
N VAL A 32 -23.24 6.35 25.82
CA VAL A 32 -21.91 6.82 25.43
C VAL A 32 -21.98 7.71 24.19
N LEU A 33 -22.77 7.34 23.20
CA LEU A 33 -22.99 8.14 21.98
C LEU A 33 -23.70 9.47 22.25
N LYS A 34 -24.57 9.50 23.26
CA LYS A 34 -25.24 10.74 23.70
C LYS A 34 -24.36 11.63 24.60
N GLY A 35 -23.15 11.17 24.98
CA GLY A 35 -22.27 11.90 25.86
C GLY A 35 -22.69 11.89 27.33
N GLU A 36 -23.64 11.04 27.72
CA GLU A 36 -24.13 10.91 29.11
C GLU A 36 -23.15 10.18 30.01
N VAL A 37 -22.30 9.30 29.43
CA VAL A 37 -21.29 8.53 30.14
C VAL A 37 -19.92 8.75 29.46
N PRO A 38 -18.90 9.21 30.20
CA PRO A 38 -17.56 9.36 29.67
C PRO A 38 -16.97 7.98 29.35
N LEU A 39 -16.48 7.77 28.12
CA LEU A 39 -15.82 6.55 27.72
C LEU A 39 -14.34 6.62 28.06
N GLU A 40 -13.93 6.00 29.15
CA GLU A 40 -12.50 5.81 29.45
C GLU A 40 -11.97 4.59 28.72
N LEU A 41 -11.29 4.82 27.61
CA LEU A 41 -10.52 3.78 26.91
C LEU A 41 -9.10 3.77 27.46
N ALA A 42 -8.66 2.61 27.95
CA ALA A 42 -7.26 2.42 28.31
C ALA A 42 -6.40 2.71 27.07
N MET A 43 -5.59 3.75 27.13
CA MET A 43 -4.56 4.00 26.12
C MET A 43 -3.60 2.81 26.15
N PRO A 44 -3.45 2.03 25.06
CA PRO A 44 -2.42 1.03 25.02
C PRO A 44 -1.10 1.75 25.25
N ARG A 45 -0.36 1.36 26.31
CA ARG A 45 1.06 1.72 26.38
C ARG A 45 1.70 1.10 25.16
N ILE A 46 1.92 1.92 24.15
CA ILE A 46 2.74 1.58 23.00
C ILE A 46 4.17 1.51 23.55
N SER A 47 4.50 0.35 24.15
CA SER A 47 5.91 -0.03 24.24
C SER A 47 6.36 0.01 22.79
N SER A 48 7.32 0.87 22.52
CA SER A 48 7.95 1.16 21.25
C SER A 48 8.10 -0.10 20.36
N ILE A 49 6.99 -0.54 19.79
CA ILE A 49 7.07 -1.27 18.55
C ILE A 49 7.63 -0.24 17.61
N ASN A 50 8.87 -0.46 17.17
CA ASN A 50 9.45 0.28 16.08
C ASN A 50 8.31 0.55 15.09
N LYS A 51 7.82 1.76 15.12
CA LYS A 51 6.93 2.31 14.15
C LYS A 51 7.70 2.08 12.86
N ILE A 52 7.32 1.05 12.10
CA ILE A 52 7.54 1.10 10.69
C ILE A 52 6.77 2.34 10.31
N VAL A 53 7.48 3.44 10.34
CA VAL A 53 7.00 4.71 9.87
C VAL A 53 6.75 4.43 8.39
N HIS A 54 5.48 4.15 8.06
CA HIS A 54 5.02 4.54 6.75
C HIS A 54 5.17 6.05 6.76
N THR A 55 6.40 6.50 6.55
CA THR A 55 6.65 7.83 6.10
C THR A 55 5.89 7.92 4.80
N SER A 56 4.70 8.51 4.88
CA SER A 56 4.18 9.21 3.74
C SER A 56 5.31 10.18 3.41
N HIS A 57 6.14 9.80 2.46
CA HIS A 57 7.16 10.68 1.92
C HIS A 57 6.41 11.90 1.40
N LYS A 58 6.27 12.94 2.26
CA LYS A 58 6.12 14.30 1.80
C LYS A 58 7.22 14.49 0.76
N ASN A 59 6.83 14.59 -0.52
CA ASN A 59 7.54 15.26 -1.59
C ASN A 59 9.01 15.66 -1.28
N THR A 60 9.86 14.67 -0.97
CA THR A 60 11.24 14.82 -1.33
C THR A 60 11.19 14.75 -2.85
N VAL A 61 11.67 15.79 -3.50
CA VAL A 61 11.98 15.80 -4.93
C VAL A 61 13.01 14.68 -5.08
N ALA A 62 12.52 13.44 -5.12
CA ALA A 62 13.34 12.27 -5.29
C ALA A 62 13.93 12.40 -6.67
N ASN A 63 15.25 12.32 -6.72
CA ASN A 63 15.99 12.33 -7.97
C ASN A 63 15.75 10.98 -8.66
N TYR A 64 14.54 10.80 -9.22
CA TYR A 64 14.17 9.62 -9.99
C TYR A 64 14.26 9.93 -11.49
N ASP A 65 14.54 8.92 -12.28
CA ASP A 65 14.56 9.02 -13.73
C ASP A 65 13.15 9.29 -14.27
N LYS A 66 12.94 10.49 -14.83
CA LYS A 66 11.64 10.94 -15.33
C LYS A 66 11.22 10.19 -16.59
N ASP A 67 12.18 9.78 -17.43
CA ASP A 67 11.91 9.04 -18.66
C ASP A 67 11.46 7.62 -18.30
N LEU A 68 12.19 6.95 -17.41
CA LEU A 68 11.80 5.65 -16.90
C LEU A 68 10.42 5.72 -16.21
N PHE A 69 10.17 6.73 -15.40
CA PHE A 69 8.87 6.92 -14.76
C PHE A 69 7.71 7.05 -15.78
N ALA A 70 7.92 7.82 -16.84
CA ALA A 70 6.92 7.96 -17.91
C ALA A 70 6.63 6.62 -18.60
N ARG A 71 7.67 5.84 -18.90
CA ARG A 71 7.55 4.49 -19.49
C ARG A 71 6.84 3.51 -18.54
N LEU A 72 7.15 3.53 -17.24
CA LEU A 72 6.48 2.70 -16.23
C LEU A 72 5.00 3.07 -16.11
N ARG A 73 4.63 4.36 -16.16
CA ARG A 73 3.23 4.79 -16.18
C ARG A 73 2.47 4.30 -17.41
N PHE A 74 3.11 4.34 -18.57
CA PHE A 74 2.53 3.85 -19.82
C PHE A 74 2.28 2.34 -19.73
N LEU A 75 3.28 1.56 -19.30
CA LEU A 75 3.16 0.11 -19.10
C LEU A 75 2.04 -0.23 -18.11
N ARG A 76 1.96 0.50 -16.98
CA ARG A 76 0.89 0.34 -16.00
C ARG A 76 -0.48 0.52 -16.63
N LYS A 77 -0.66 1.56 -17.45
CA LYS A 77 -1.93 1.81 -18.17
C LYS A 77 -2.28 0.64 -19.08
N GLN A 78 -1.34 0.17 -19.88
CA GLN A 78 -1.58 -0.97 -20.78
C GLN A 78 -2.00 -2.24 -20.01
N LEU A 79 -1.34 -2.55 -18.91
CA LEU A 79 -1.68 -3.71 -18.09
C LEU A 79 -3.04 -3.54 -17.40
N ALA A 80 -3.35 -2.36 -16.92
CA ALA A 80 -4.64 -2.05 -16.30
C ALA A 80 -5.79 -2.16 -17.32
N ASP A 81 -5.61 -1.63 -18.51
CA ASP A 81 -6.59 -1.72 -19.61
C ASP A 81 -6.80 -3.19 -20.04
N LYS A 82 -5.73 -3.98 -20.12
CA LYS A 82 -5.79 -5.41 -20.46
C LYS A 82 -6.55 -6.24 -19.42
N GLU A 83 -6.34 -5.95 -18.13
CA GLU A 83 -6.98 -6.64 -17.01
C GLU A 83 -8.36 -6.03 -16.66
N ASN A 84 -8.74 -4.94 -17.33
CA ASN A 84 -9.96 -4.17 -17.04
C ASN A 84 -10.07 -3.72 -15.60
N ILE A 85 -8.95 -3.25 -15.03
CA ILE A 85 -8.84 -2.76 -13.66
C ILE A 85 -8.30 -1.31 -13.64
N PRO A 86 -8.61 -0.53 -12.60
CA PRO A 86 -8.02 0.79 -12.44
C PRO A 86 -6.48 0.74 -12.31
N PRO A 87 -5.72 1.68 -12.94
CA PRO A 87 -4.26 1.66 -12.94
C PRO A 87 -3.60 1.65 -11.55
N TYR A 88 -4.22 2.30 -10.56
CA TYR A 88 -3.69 2.35 -9.19
C TYR A 88 -3.72 0.99 -8.47
N ILE A 89 -4.54 0.04 -8.95
CA ILE A 89 -4.59 -1.33 -8.42
C ILE A 89 -3.32 -2.09 -8.80
N VAL A 90 -2.78 -1.85 -9.99
CA VAL A 90 -1.49 -2.41 -10.42
C VAL A 90 -0.40 -1.86 -9.49
N PHE A 91 -0.05 -0.59 -9.65
CA PHE A 91 0.87 0.14 -8.78
C PHE A 91 0.45 1.62 -8.69
N ASN A 92 0.64 2.25 -7.54
CA ASN A 92 0.41 3.68 -7.38
C ASN A 92 1.60 4.49 -7.92
N ASP A 93 1.45 5.82 -8.04
CA ASP A 93 2.50 6.67 -8.58
C ASP A 93 3.75 6.71 -7.68
N ALA A 94 3.60 6.66 -6.35
CA ALA A 94 4.73 6.62 -5.42
C ALA A 94 5.57 5.35 -5.62
N THR A 95 4.93 4.18 -5.81
CA THR A 95 5.61 2.92 -6.12
C THR A 95 6.41 3.02 -7.44
N LEU A 96 5.82 3.64 -8.49
CA LEU A 96 6.53 3.82 -9.76
C LEU A 96 7.69 4.82 -9.65
N GLN A 97 7.57 5.85 -8.80
CA GLN A 97 8.68 6.76 -8.52
C GLN A 97 9.84 6.04 -7.84
N GLU A 98 9.55 5.20 -6.83
CA GLU A 98 10.57 4.38 -6.19
C GLU A 98 11.21 3.38 -7.18
N MET A 99 10.43 2.75 -8.06
CA MET A 99 10.98 1.90 -9.13
C MET A 99 11.90 2.68 -10.06
N ALA A 100 11.56 3.91 -10.42
CA ALA A 100 12.38 4.77 -11.28
C ALA A 100 13.62 5.31 -10.56
N GLN A 101 13.61 5.37 -9.23
CA GLN A 101 14.75 5.79 -8.42
C GLN A 101 15.75 4.66 -8.17
N TYR A 102 15.25 3.49 -7.77
CA TYR A 102 16.10 2.36 -7.36
C TYR A 102 16.39 1.38 -8.50
N MET A 103 15.63 1.42 -9.58
CA MET A 103 15.77 0.56 -10.76
C MET A 103 15.92 -0.94 -10.42
N PRO A 104 14.95 -1.53 -9.70
CA PRO A 104 15.03 -2.92 -9.26
C PRO A 104 15.05 -3.88 -10.45
N THR A 105 15.99 -4.79 -10.49
CA THR A 105 16.19 -5.76 -11.57
C THR A 105 15.94 -7.21 -11.16
N SER A 106 15.75 -7.44 -9.88
CA SER A 106 15.45 -8.75 -9.28
C SER A 106 14.15 -8.74 -8.48
N ASN A 107 13.57 -9.94 -8.27
CA ASN A 107 12.38 -10.10 -7.44
C ASN A 107 12.61 -9.62 -6.00
N ILE A 108 13.80 -9.83 -5.47
CA ILE A 108 14.16 -9.43 -4.09
C ILE A 108 14.16 -7.91 -3.97
N GLU A 109 14.77 -7.22 -4.93
CA GLU A 109 14.79 -5.75 -4.97
C GLU A 109 13.39 -5.18 -5.17
N MET A 110 12.57 -5.80 -6.03
CA MET A 110 11.18 -5.39 -6.23
C MET A 110 10.33 -5.47 -4.95
N LEU A 111 10.56 -6.48 -4.11
CA LEU A 111 9.85 -6.61 -2.82
C LEU A 111 10.26 -5.54 -1.80
N GLN A 112 11.40 -4.87 -1.98
CA GLN A 112 11.83 -3.76 -1.13
C GLN A 112 11.14 -2.44 -1.49
N ILE A 113 10.52 -2.36 -2.68
CA ILE A 113 9.79 -1.17 -3.13
C ILE A 113 8.44 -1.08 -2.39
N ASN A 114 8.14 0.09 -1.84
CA ASN A 114 6.88 0.33 -1.15
C ASN A 114 5.67 0.14 -2.09
N GLY A 115 4.72 -0.67 -1.67
CA GLY A 115 3.52 -0.98 -2.46
C GLY A 115 3.66 -2.18 -3.39
N VAL A 116 4.82 -2.85 -3.41
CA VAL A 116 5.04 -4.12 -4.10
C VAL A 116 4.97 -5.26 -3.08
N GLY A 117 3.86 -6.00 -3.10
CA GLY A 117 3.70 -7.24 -2.34
C GLY A 117 3.91 -8.47 -3.21
N ALA A 118 4.07 -9.65 -2.61
CA ALA A 118 4.32 -10.90 -3.32
C ALA A 118 3.28 -11.17 -4.43
N ILE A 119 1.99 -10.94 -4.15
CA ILE A 119 0.89 -11.14 -5.12
C ILE A 119 1.02 -10.19 -6.32
N LYS A 120 1.34 -8.92 -6.08
CA LYS A 120 1.51 -7.94 -7.16
C LYS A 120 2.78 -8.19 -7.95
N LEU A 121 3.83 -8.65 -7.29
CA LEU A 121 5.08 -9.03 -7.95
C LEU A 121 4.86 -10.21 -8.91
N GLU A 122 4.13 -11.23 -8.46
CA GLU A 122 3.80 -12.41 -9.28
C GLU A 122 2.97 -12.04 -10.50
N ARG A 123 1.93 -11.20 -10.32
CA ARG A 123 1.01 -10.83 -11.41
C ARG A 123 1.59 -9.81 -12.38
N PHE A 124 2.27 -8.80 -11.87
CA PHE A 124 2.66 -7.61 -12.64
C PHE A 124 4.17 -7.34 -12.64
N GLY A 125 4.95 -7.95 -11.76
CA GLY A 125 6.37 -7.61 -11.56
C GLY A 125 7.24 -7.85 -12.79
N GLN A 126 7.03 -8.95 -13.52
CA GLN A 126 7.88 -9.35 -14.64
C GLN A 126 7.96 -8.28 -15.76
N PRO A 127 6.84 -7.72 -16.27
CA PRO A 127 6.88 -6.68 -17.29
C PRO A 127 7.62 -5.41 -16.82
N PHE A 128 7.45 -5.03 -15.56
CA PHE A 128 8.12 -3.84 -14.99
C PHE A 128 9.63 -4.06 -14.86
N MET A 129 10.07 -5.22 -14.36
CA MET A 129 11.49 -5.55 -14.29
C MET A 129 12.14 -5.64 -15.67
N ALA A 130 11.44 -6.18 -16.67
CA ALA A 130 11.94 -6.24 -18.04
C ALA A 130 12.19 -4.83 -18.60
N LEU A 131 11.23 -3.92 -18.41
CA LEU A 131 11.35 -2.52 -18.85
C LEU A 131 12.49 -1.79 -18.12
N ILE A 132 12.65 -2.01 -16.82
CA ILE A 132 13.73 -1.40 -16.03
C ILE A 132 15.10 -1.90 -16.48
N ARG A 133 15.24 -3.20 -16.76
CA ARG A 133 16.48 -3.78 -17.29
C ARG A 133 16.86 -3.22 -18.66
N GLU A 134 15.86 -3.08 -19.55
CA GLU A 134 16.05 -2.48 -20.85
C GLU A 134 16.52 -1.03 -20.75
N HIS A 135 15.86 -0.23 -19.90
CA HIS A 135 16.23 1.17 -19.67
C HIS A 135 17.65 1.30 -19.12
N LYS A 136 18.01 0.48 -18.12
CA LYS A 136 19.34 0.46 -17.54
C LYS A 136 20.42 0.10 -18.57
N ALA A 137 20.16 -0.87 -19.45
CA ALA A 137 21.08 -1.24 -20.53
C ALA A 137 21.29 -0.10 -21.55
N ILE A 138 20.27 0.72 -21.79
CA ILE A 138 20.38 1.91 -22.65
C ILE A 138 21.28 2.97 -22.00
N LEU A 139 21.12 3.23 -20.69
CA LEU A 139 21.95 4.19 -19.95
C LEU A 139 23.42 3.76 -19.95
N GLU A 140 23.71 2.47 -19.70
CA GLU A 140 25.07 1.93 -19.72
C GLU A 140 25.76 2.02 -21.09
N LYS A 141 24.98 2.01 -22.18
CA LYS A 141 25.53 2.21 -23.53
C LYS A 141 25.83 3.67 -23.82
N SER A 142 24.99 4.60 -23.34
CA SER A 142 25.20 6.04 -23.57
C SER A 142 26.36 6.63 -22.76
N GLU A 143 26.76 5.96 -21.66
CA GLU A 143 27.92 6.38 -20.87
C GLU A 143 29.27 5.90 -21.46
N LYS A 144 29.24 4.99 -22.45
CA LYS A 144 30.45 4.42 -23.09
C LYS A 144 30.81 5.05 -24.42
N GLU A 145 29.97 5.96 -24.92
CA GLU A 145 30.25 6.77 -26.12
C GLU A 145 30.79 8.16 -25.74
#